data_15889c892c4edf35a683d8d095b9b345
#
_entry.id   15889c892c4edf35a683d8d095b9b345
#
_cell.length_a   1.000
_cell.length_b   1.000
_cell.length_c   1.000
_cell.angle_alpha   90.00
_cell.angle_beta   90.00
_cell.angle_gamma   90.00
#
_symmetry.space_group_name_H-M   'P 1'
#
loop_
_entity.id
_entity.type
_entity.pdbx_description
1 polymer ?
#
loop_
_entity_poly.entity_id
_entity_poly.type
_entity_poly.pdbx_seq_one_letter_code
_entity_poly.pdbx_strand_id
1 'polypeptide(L)'
;MKPEIPLAVALDTDDLGRLGVLAELLGPHVGVLKVGLQAFAAHGPAAFATARPHGPVFADLKLHDIPNTAAGAARAVAEGGVAYLTVHAAGGPAMIAAAAEAAPDVVILAVTVLTSLDAAALAAVGQPPAAEQGPRLALLALDAGARGIVCAPT
;
A
#
# COMPACT_ATOMS: atom_id res chain seq x y z
N MET A 1 -15.05 -21.23 -5.16
CA MET A 1 -14.26 -20.24 -4.42
C MET A 1 -12.81 -20.60 -4.64
N LYS A 2 -12.00 -19.76 -5.29
CA LYS A 2 -10.54 -19.99 -5.33
C LYS A 2 -10.03 -19.99 -3.88
N PRO A 3 -9.12 -20.91 -3.50
CA PRO A 3 -8.49 -20.81 -2.18
C PRO A 3 -7.81 -19.46 -2.08
N GLU A 4 -7.99 -18.78 -0.95
CA GLU A 4 -7.26 -17.55 -0.65
C GLU A 4 -5.77 -17.86 -0.59
N ILE A 5 -5.05 -17.46 -1.62
CA ILE A 5 -3.59 -17.61 -1.66
C ILE A 5 -3.02 -16.38 -0.94
N PRO A 6 -2.39 -16.53 0.24
CA PRO A 6 -1.88 -15.40 1.02
C PRO A 6 -0.54 -14.89 0.44
N LEU A 7 -0.54 -14.58 -0.86
CA LEU A 7 0.64 -14.15 -1.59
C LEU A 7 0.32 -12.92 -2.42
N ALA A 8 1.11 -11.87 -2.24
CA ALA A 8 1.15 -10.68 -3.08
C ALA A 8 2.40 -10.72 -3.95
N VAL A 9 2.25 -10.56 -5.27
CA VAL A 9 3.38 -10.43 -6.18
C VAL A 9 3.54 -8.99 -6.62
N ALA A 10 4.79 -8.48 -6.59
CA ALA A 10 5.13 -7.14 -7.05
C ALA A 10 5.30 -7.11 -8.58
N LEU A 11 4.58 -6.19 -9.23
CA LEU A 11 4.71 -5.90 -10.66
C LEU A 11 5.56 -4.64 -10.87
N ASP A 12 6.77 -4.64 -10.29
CA ASP A 12 7.65 -3.47 -10.26
C ASP A 12 8.40 -3.32 -11.60
N THR A 13 7.78 -2.59 -12.53
CA THR A 13 8.33 -2.25 -13.84
C THR A 13 7.76 -0.90 -14.30
N ASP A 14 8.52 -0.18 -15.11
CA ASP A 14 8.14 1.05 -15.81
C ASP A 14 7.64 0.80 -17.25
N ASP A 15 7.58 -0.46 -17.68
CA ASP A 15 7.02 -0.90 -18.95
C ASP A 15 5.61 -1.46 -18.74
N LEU A 16 4.60 -0.74 -19.25
CA LEU A 16 3.19 -1.11 -19.10
C LEU A 16 2.85 -2.44 -19.80
N GLY A 17 3.48 -2.73 -20.94
CA GLY A 17 3.29 -3.99 -21.66
C GLY A 17 3.82 -5.17 -20.85
N ARG A 18 5.02 -5.02 -20.28
CA ARG A 18 5.61 -6.02 -19.38
C ARG A 18 4.76 -6.22 -18.12
N LEU A 19 4.22 -5.13 -17.56
CA LEU A 19 3.30 -5.21 -16.42
C LEU A 19 2.10 -6.10 -16.76
N GLY A 20 1.48 -5.90 -17.92
CA GLY A 20 0.35 -6.69 -18.39
C GLY A 20 0.69 -8.18 -18.55
N VAL A 21 1.83 -8.50 -19.17
CA VAL A 21 2.31 -9.88 -19.34
C VAL A 21 2.54 -10.55 -17.98
N LEU A 22 3.17 -9.85 -17.03
CA LEU A 22 3.39 -10.38 -15.68
C LEU A 22 2.08 -10.58 -14.92
N ALA A 23 1.13 -9.65 -15.04
CA ALA A 23 -0.17 -9.74 -14.41
C ALA A 23 -0.96 -10.94 -14.94
N GLU A 24 -0.98 -11.16 -16.24
CA GLU A 24 -1.62 -12.31 -16.88
C GLU A 24 -1.00 -13.65 -16.43
N LEU A 25 0.32 -13.72 -16.43
CA LEU A 25 1.05 -14.94 -16.09
C LEU A 25 0.91 -15.29 -14.60
N LEU A 26 0.99 -14.31 -13.71
CA LEU A 26 1.08 -14.52 -12.27
C LEU A 26 -0.29 -14.46 -11.56
N GLY A 27 -1.26 -13.73 -12.11
CA GLY A 27 -2.57 -13.55 -11.51
C GLY A 27 -3.30 -14.83 -11.10
N PRO A 28 -3.25 -15.93 -11.90
CA PRO A 28 -3.85 -17.21 -11.50
C PRO A 28 -3.21 -17.88 -10.27
N HIS A 29 -1.99 -17.50 -9.91
CA HIS A 29 -1.15 -18.16 -8.91
C HIS A 29 -0.98 -17.37 -7.61
N VAL A 30 -1.54 -16.16 -7.52
CA VAL A 30 -1.41 -15.27 -6.35
C VAL A 30 -2.76 -14.76 -5.88
N GLY A 31 -2.82 -14.28 -4.64
CA GLY A 31 -4.02 -13.66 -4.08
C GLY A 31 -4.20 -12.22 -4.55
N VAL A 32 -3.11 -11.49 -4.78
CA VAL A 32 -3.15 -10.07 -5.15
C VAL A 32 -1.95 -9.65 -5.99
N LEU A 33 -2.19 -8.76 -6.95
CA LEU A 33 -1.18 -8.15 -7.82
C LEU A 33 -0.82 -6.77 -7.27
N LYS A 34 0.42 -6.58 -6.79
CA LYS A 34 0.87 -5.32 -6.22
C LYS A 34 1.46 -4.42 -7.32
N VAL A 35 0.85 -3.26 -7.50
CA VAL A 35 1.36 -2.17 -8.34
C VAL A 35 2.02 -1.14 -7.43
N GLY A 36 3.34 -1.04 -7.55
CA GLY A 36 4.16 -0.15 -6.73
C GLY A 36 4.26 1.27 -7.28
N LEU A 37 4.95 2.12 -6.51
CA LEU A 37 5.12 3.54 -6.82
C LEU A 37 5.80 3.78 -8.18
N GLN A 38 6.77 2.94 -8.58
CA GLN A 38 7.46 3.06 -9.86
C GLN A 38 6.50 2.95 -11.05
N ALA A 39 5.70 1.89 -11.10
CA ALA A 39 4.73 1.68 -12.17
C ALA A 39 3.65 2.77 -12.19
N PHE A 40 3.17 3.17 -11.00
CA PHE A 40 2.17 4.23 -10.89
C PHE A 40 2.74 5.60 -11.28
N ALA A 41 3.97 5.94 -10.91
CA ALA A 41 4.60 7.20 -11.31
C ALA A 41 4.83 7.30 -12.82
N ALA A 42 5.11 6.16 -13.47
CA ALA A 42 5.30 6.09 -14.92
C ALA A 42 3.97 6.18 -15.71
N HIS A 43 2.90 5.56 -15.22
CA HIS A 43 1.68 5.31 -16.01
C HIS A 43 0.38 5.76 -15.33
N GLY A 44 0.43 6.20 -14.08
CA GLY A 44 -0.76 6.59 -13.32
C GLY A 44 -1.80 5.46 -13.22
N PRO A 45 -3.10 5.80 -13.30
CA PRO A 45 -4.19 4.82 -13.20
C PRO A 45 -4.17 3.72 -14.27
N ALA A 46 -3.47 3.91 -15.40
CA ALA A 46 -3.34 2.89 -16.43
C ALA A 46 -2.63 1.62 -15.90
N ALA A 47 -1.71 1.76 -14.95
CA ALA A 47 -1.06 0.61 -14.31
C ALA A 47 -2.07 -0.29 -13.58
N PHE A 48 -3.05 0.30 -12.87
CA PHE A 48 -4.13 -0.46 -12.20
C PHE A 48 -5.07 -1.09 -13.22
N ALA A 49 -5.48 -0.33 -14.24
CA ALA A 49 -6.37 -0.82 -15.29
C ALA A 49 -5.79 -2.02 -16.04
N THR A 50 -4.47 -2.05 -16.24
CA THR A 50 -3.75 -3.16 -16.86
C THR A 50 -3.69 -4.40 -15.97
N ALA A 51 -3.48 -4.25 -14.66
CA ALA A 51 -3.39 -5.39 -13.74
C ALA A 51 -4.76 -5.98 -13.37
N ARG A 52 -5.78 -5.13 -13.21
CA ARG A 52 -7.11 -5.51 -12.67
C ARG A 52 -7.82 -6.68 -13.37
N PRO A 53 -7.77 -6.87 -14.70
CA PRO A 53 -8.39 -8.02 -15.35
C PRO A 53 -7.85 -9.38 -14.88
N HIS A 54 -6.66 -9.40 -14.30
CA HIS A 54 -5.94 -10.62 -13.92
C HIS A 54 -6.03 -10.97 -12.43
N GLY A 55 -6.56 -10.07 -11.60
CA GLY A 55 -6.73 -10.31 -10.16
C GLY A 55 -6.95 -9.03 -9.36
N PRO A 56 -7.20 -9.14 -8.05
CA PRO A 56 -7.28 -7.99 -7.16
C PRO A 56 -5.99 -7.18 -7.20
N VAL A 57 -6.10 -5.85 -7.20
CA VAL A 57 -4.95 -4.94 -7.26
C VAL A 57 -4.66 -4.35 -5.89
N PHE A 58 -3.40 -4.35 -5.52
CA PHE A 58 -2.86 -3.68 -4.35
C PHE A 58 -2.04 -2.45 -4.80
N ALA A 59 -2.56 -1.26 -4.54
CA ALA A 59 -1.87 0.01 -4.79
C ALA A 59 -0.88 0.31 -3.66
N ASP A 60 0.40 -0.01 -3.88
CA ASP A 60 1.46 0.21 -2.89
C ASP A 60 2.12 1.59 -3.09
N LEU A 61 1.36 2.66 -2.80
CA LEU A 61 1.75 4.06 -3.04
C LEU A 61 2.30 4.77 -1.81
N LYS A 62 2.09 4.19 -0.62
CA LYS A 62 2.59 4.72 0.65
C LYS A 62 2.25 6.20 0.86
N LEU A 63 0.96 6.56 0.72
CA LEU A 63 0.51 7.95 0.87
C LEU A 63 0.95 8.54 2.20
N HIS A 64 1.54 9.73 2.15
CA HIS A 64 2.03 10.44 3.33
C HIS A 64 1.96 11.94 3.07
N ASP A 65 0.86 12.56 3.49
CA ASP A 65 0.58 13.97 3.26
C ASP A 65 -0.40 14.48 4.35
N ILE A 66 -0.79 15.73 4.31
CA ILE A 66 -1.85 16.25 5.18
C ILE A 66 -3.17 15.50 4.93
N PRO A 67 -4.07 15.42 5.95
CA PRO A 67 -5.27 14.58 5.87
C PRO A 67 -6.13 14.81 4.63
N ASN A 68 -6.37 16.07 4.27
CA ASN A 68 -7.20 16.41 3.11
C ASN A 68 -6.60 15.90 1.77
N THR A 69 -5.29 16.00 1.59
CA THR A 69 -4.58 15.51 0.39
C THR A 69 -4.59 13.99 0.35
N ALA A 70 -4.31 13.34 1.47
CA ALA A 70 -4.35 11.87 1.57
C ALA A 70 -5.75 11.32 1.29
N ALA A 71 -6.81 11.96 1.79
CA ALA A 71 -8.20 11.61 1.49
C ALA A 71 -8.53 11.75 -0.01
N GLY A 72 -8.13 12.85 -0.63
CA GLY A 72 -8.32 13.07 -2.08
C GLY A 72 -7.60 12.03 -2.92
N ALA A 73 -6.35 11.70 -2.56
CA ALA A 73 -5.57 10.66 -3.21
C ALA A 73 -6.19 9.26 -3.03
N ALA A 74 -6.63 8.92 -1.81
CA ALA A 74 -7.28 7.64 -1.53
C ALA A 74 -8.56 7.46 -2.35
N ARG A 75 -9.39 8.50 -2.46
CA ARG A 75 -10.60 8.49 -3.31
C ARG A 75 -10.27 8.26 -4.78
N ALA A 76 -9.31 9.00 -5.32
CA ALA A 76 -8.89 8.86 -6.72
C ALA A 76 -8.32 7.46 -7.02
N VAL A 77 -7.56 6.88 -6.09
CA VAL A 77 -7.05 5.51 -6.22
C VAL A 77 -8.17 4.48 -6.13
N ALA A 78 -9.17 4.68 -5.26
CA ALA A 78 -10.34 3.81 -5.13
C ALA A 78 -11.16 3.74 -6.44
N GLU A 79 -11.30 4.86 -7.16
CA GLU A 79 -11.93 4.91 -8.48
C GLU A 79 -11.23 4.01 -9.52
N GLY A 80 -9.93 3.73 -9.32
CA GLY A 80 -9.17 2.76 -10.12
C GLY A 80 -9.55 1.30 -9.87
N GLY A 81 -10.45 1.02 -8.92
CA GLY A 81 -10.94 -0.33 -8.61
C GLY A 81 -9.90 -1.21 -7.92
N VAL A 82 -9.07 -0.63 -7.07
CA VAL A 82 -8.08 -1.36 -6.27
C VAL A 82 -8.72 -1.96 -5.02
N ALA A 83 -8.17 -3.09 -4.56
CA ALA A 83 -8.64 -3.74 -3.34
C ALA A 83 -7.90 -3.26 -2.08
N TYR A 84 -6.64 -2.85 -2.23
CA TYR A 84 -5.77 -2.42 -1.13
C TYR A 84 -5.02 -1.14 -1.50
N LEU A 85 -4.77 -0.29 -0.50
CA LEU A 85 -3.96 0.91 -0.63
C LEU A 85 -3.07 1.08 0.60
N THR A 86 -1.79 1.39 0.40
CA THR A 86 -0.89 1.73 1.51
C THR A 86 -0.87 3.21 1.80
N VAL A 87 -0.83 3.50 3.11
CA VAL A 87 -0.51 4.81 3.67
C VAL A 87 0.64 4.65 4.68
N HIS A 88 1.41 5.70 4.97
CA HIS A 88 2.39 5.65 6.05
C HIS A 88 1.71 5.85 7.42
N ALA A 89 1.98 4.95 8.37
CA ALA A 89 1.49 5.11 9.75
C ALA A 89 2.08 6.37 10.43
N ALA A 90 3.29 6.78 10.04
CA ALA A 90 3.95 7.99 10.53
C ALA A 90 3.23 9.30 10.13
N GLY A 91 2.28 9.24 9.18
CA GLY A 91 1.40 10.38 8.84
C GLY A 91 0.40 10.74 9.93
N GLY A 92 0.25 9.89 10.95
CA GLY A 92 -0.57 10.12 12.12
C GLY A 92 -2.05 9.74 11.95
N PRO A 93 -2.80 9.70 13.07
CA PRO A 93 -4.16 9.15 13.09
C PRO A 93 -5.13 9.92 12.21
N ALA A 94 -5.03 11.26 12.17
CA ALA A 94 -5.94 12.08 11.36
C ALA A 94 -5.80 11.82 9.86
N MET A 95 -4.58 11.60 9.36
CA MET A 95 -4.33 11.28 7.95
C MET A 95 -4.89 9.88 7.61
N ILE A 96 -4.66 8.90 8.48
CA ILE A 96 -5.13 7.53 8.27
C ILE A 96 -6.66 7.47 8.26
N ALA A 97 -7.30 8.10 9.25
CA ALA A 97 -8.76 8.17 9.33
C ALA A 97 -9.35 8.82 8.07
N ALA A 98 -8.79 9.97 7.64
CA ALA A 98 -9.26 10.67 6.46
C ALA A 98 -9.13 9.82 5.17
N ALA A 99 -8.04 9.06 5.02
CA ALA A 99 -7.87 8.15 3.90
C ALA A 99 -8.86 6.97 3.94
N ALA A 100 -9.09 6.39 5.13
CA ALA A 100 -10.02 5.27 5.32
C ALA A 100 -11.47 5.69 5.06
N GLU A 101 -11.89 6.85 5.55
CA GLU A 101 -13.23 7.41 5.31
C GLU A 101 -13.47 7.76 3.83
N ALA A 102 -12.43 8.23 3.13
CA ALA A 102 -12.53 8.63 1.73
C ALA A 102 -12.59 7.44 0.75
N ALA A 103 -12.16 6.24 1.18
CA ALA A 103 -12.12 5.02 0.37
C ALA A 103 -12.66 3.80 1.15
N PRO A 104 -13.95 3.79 1.52
CA PRO A 104 -14.53 2.79 2.45
C PRO A 104 -14.48 1.35 1.92
N ASP A 105 -14.50 1.17 0.60
CA ASP A 105 -14.45 -0.13 -0.06
C ASP A 105 -13.02 -0.66 -0.26
N VAL A 106 -12.00 0.18 -0.02
CA VAL A 106 -10.59 -0.18 -0.14
C VAL A 106 -10.02 -0.55 1.23
N VAL A 107 -9.25 -1.62 1.31
CA VAL A 107 -8.52 -1.97 2.54
C VAL A 107 -7.30 -1.06 2.67
N ILE A 108 -7.37 -0.10 3.60
CA ILE A 108 -6.22 0.74 3.94
C ILE A 108 -5.23 -0.07 4.77
N LEU A 109 -4.00 -0.20 4.26
CA LEU A 109 -2.88 -0.86 4.92
C LEU A 109 -1.87 0.21 5.36
N ALA A 110 -1.53 0.24 6.65
CA ALA A 110 -0.58 1.21 7.17
C ALA A 110 0.84 0.64 7.21
N VAL A 111 1.77 1.30 6.54
CA VAL A 111 3.20 0.96 6.56
C VAL A 111 3.82 1.49 7.84
N THR A 112 4.41 0.61 8.63
CA THR A 112 5.02 0.96 9.93
C THR A 112 6.43 1.54 9.73
N VAL A 113 7.46 0.70 9.73
CA VAL A 113 8.85 1.10 9.50
C VAL A 113 9.32 0.49 8.19
N LEU A 114 9.93 1.30 7.33
CA LEU A 114 10.51 0.81 6.08
C LEU A 114 11.71 -0.09 6.38
N THR A 115 11.78 -1.23 5.72
CA THR A 115 12.87 -2.22 5.90
C THR A 115 14.26 -1.72 5.48
N SER A 116 14.31 -0.61 4.74
CA SER A 116 15.55 0.07 4.35
C SER A 116 16.14 0.95 5.45
N LEU A 117 15.39 1.22 6.54
CA LEU A 117 15.84 2.07 7.63
C LEU A 117 16.46 1.22 8.74
N ASP A 118 17.74 1.36 8.95
CA ASP A 118 18.46 0.82 10.12
C ASP A 118 18.29 1.74 11.35
N ALA A 119 18.87 1.35 12.48
CA ALA A 119 18.76 2.10 13.73
C ALA A 119 19.37 3.52 13.63
N ALA A 120 20.43 3.70 12.83
CA ALA A 120 21.06 4.99 12.63
C ALA A 120 20.18 5.93 11.78
N ALA A 121 19.57 5.40 10.71
CA ALA A 121 18.65 6.14 9.87
C ALA A 121 17.37 6.55 10.63
N LEU A 122 16.84 5.67 11.48
CA LEU A 122 15.70 5.99 12.35
C LEU A 122 16.06 7.09 13.36
N ALA A 123 17.21 6.98 14.02
CA ALA A 123 17.68 7.99 14.96
C ALA A 123 17.89 9.36 14.28
N ALA A 124 18.39 9.39 13.06
CA ALA A 124 18.62 10.61 12.29
C ALA A 124 17.32 11.39 12.00
N VAL A 125 16.17 10.70 11.95
CA VAL A 125 14.84 11.32 11.79
C VAL A 125 14.05 11.38 13.11
N GLY A 126 14.71 11.19 14.25
CA GLY A 126 14.12 11.29 15.58
C GLY A 126 13.15 10.16 15.94
N GLN A 127 13.27 9.01 15.30
CA GLN A 127 12.43 7.85 15.57
C GLN A 127 13.15 6.80 16.44
N PRO A 128 12.42 6.10 17.32
CA PRO A 128 12.98 5.00 18.09
C PRO A 128 13.36 3.81 17.19
N PRO A 129 14.12 2.82 17.74
CA PRO A 129 14.43 1.60 16.99
C PRO A 129 13.19 0.89 16.45
N ALA A 130 13.33 0.16 15.32
CA ALA A 130 12.22 -0.48 14.62
C ALA A 130 11.39 -1.43 15.51
N ALA A 131 12.05 -2.15 16.43
CA ALA A 131 11.38 -3.06 17.36
C ALA A 131 10.42 -2.35 18.33
N GLU A 132 10.63 -1.08 18.62
CA GLU A 132 9.75 -0.24 19.43
C GLU A 132 8.76 0.52 18.55
N GLN A 133 9.24 1.13 17.48
CA GLN A 133 8.45 1.99 16.60
C GLN A 133 7.40 1.21 15.81
N GLY A 134 7.74 0.01 15.34
CA GLY A 134 6.85 -0.82 14.54
C GLY A 134 5.52 -1.13 15.25
N PRO A 135 5.55 -1.76 16.45
CA PRO A 135 4.33 -2.04 17.23
C PRO A 135 3.55 -0.78 17.58
N ARG A 136 4.23 0.32 17.96
CA ARG A 136 3.59 1.59 18.28
C ARG A 136 2.81 2.16 17.09
N LEU A 137 3.42 2.18 15.92
CA LEU A 137 2.77 2.66 14.69
C LEU A 137 1.64 1.74 14.24
N ALA A 138 1.79 0.42 14.43
CA ALA A 138 0.75 -0.55 14.10
C ALA A 138 -0.52 -0.31 14.93
N LEU A 139 -0.40 -0.20 16.25
CA LEU A 139 -1.54 0.07 17.13
C LEU A 139 -2.21 1.40 16.79
N LEU A 140 -1.42 2.48 16.67
CA LEU A 140 -1.93 3.79 16.27
C LEU A 140 -2.73 3.74 14.96
N ALA A 141 -2.23 3.01 13.98
CA ALA A 141 -2.87 2.92 12.67
C ALA A 141 -4.18 2.13 12.71
N LEU A 142 -4.22 1.01 13.44
CA LEU A 142 -5.43 0.21 13.62
C LEU A 142 -6.51 1.01 14.36
N ASP A 143 -6.15 1.71 15.42
CA ASP A 143 -7.06 2.59 16.17
C ASP A 143 -7.60 3.75 15.29
N ALA A 144 -6.83 4.18 14.31
CA ALA A 144 -7.21 5.24 13.36
C ALA A 144 -8.03 4.74 12.16
N GLY A 145 -8.35 3.43 12.07
CA GLY A 145 -9.21 2.88 11.02
C GLY A 145 -8.48 2.16 9.88
N ALA A 146 -7.16 2.00 9.94
CA ALA A 146 -6.48 1.07 9.04
C ALA A 146 -6.96 -0.36 9.29
N ARG A 147 -7.16 -1.14 8.23
CA ARG A 147 -7.64 -2.53 8.34
C ARG A 147 -6.52 -3.57 8.28
N GLY A 148 -5.28 -3.13 8.25
CA GLY A 148 -4.09 -3.96 8.29
C GLY A 148 -2.82 -3.13 8.30
N ILE A 149 -1.71 -3.82 8.45
CA ILE A 149 -0.37 -3.19 8.50
C ILE A 149 0.58 -3.85 7.51
N VAL A 150 1.59 -3.11 7.10
CA VAL A 150 2.77 -3.61 6.39
C VAL A 150 3.98 -3.45 7.29
N CYS A 151 4.61 -4.57 7.62
CA CYS A 151 5.80 -4.63 8.47
C CYS A 151 6.75 -5.73 7.99
N ALA A 152 8.02 -5.69 8.45
CA ALA A 152 8.93 -6.80 8.25
C ALA A 152 8.53 -7.99 9.13
N PRO A 153 8.69 -9.23 8.64
CA PRO A 153 8.70 -10.40 9.52
C PRO A 153 9.98 -10.33 10.36
N THR A 154 9.85 -10.41 11.68
CA THR A 154 10.98 -10.47 12.64
C THR A 154 11.23 -11.90 13.04
#